data_cccd5e950a5681a9ff3ae47ce5606f2a
#
_entry.id   cccd5e950a5681a9ff3ae47ce5606f2a
#
_cell.length_a   1.000
_cell.length_b   1.000
_cell.length_c   1.000
_cell.angle_alpha   90.00
_cell.angle_beta   90.00
_cell.angle_gamma   90.00
#
_symmetry.space_group_name_H-M   'P 1'
#
loop_
_entity.id
_entity.type
_entity.pdbx_description
1 polymer ?
#
loop_
_entity_poly.entity_id
_entity_poly.type
_entity_poly.pdbx_seq_one_letter_code
_entity_poly.pdbx_strand_id
1 'polypeptide(L)'
;MDKYSEGYEGYLDTMKEKEQGNSIIIAGKDFAIYNNNILNLLQKYDQIEIKVSERFAERAIYIIRQWEAVGVTPLKTKNNPDGRILFIETEEDIILRDKKKYREHVKKIILTKDPNTFRYTKLEPWEQDELEEAERKAK
;
A
#
# COMPACT_ATOMS: atom_id res chain seq x y z
N MET A 1 8.80 -0.22 -21.48
CA MET A 1 7.76 -0.91 -20.68
C MET A 1 6.93 -1.76 -21.60
N ASP A 2 6.65 -2.98 -21.23
CA ASP A 2 5.80 -3.82 -22.03
C ASP A 2 4.32 -3.38 -21.90
N LYS A 3 3.51 -3.82 -22.87
CA LYS A 3 2.08 -3.48 -22.90
C LYS A 3 1.32 -3.99 -21.66
N TYR A 4 1.83 -5.03 -21.05
CA TYR A 4 1.20 -5.65 -19.88
C TYR A 4 1.30 -4.73 -18.66
N SER A 5 2.47 -4.12 -18.44
CA SER A 5 2.68 -3.20 -17.33
C SER A 5 1.79 -1.96 -17.44
N GLU A 6 1.64 -1.40 -18.64
CA GLU A 6 0.78 -0.25 -18.86
C GLU A 6 -0.70 -0.58 -18.61
N GLY A 7 -1.17 -1.70 -19.11
CA GLY A 7 -2.53 -2.16 -18.88
C GLY A 7 -2.83 -2.39 -17.41
N TYR A 8 -1.87 -2.96 -16.70
CA TYR A 8 -1.99 -3.25 -15.27
C TYR A 8 -2.06 -1.97 -14.44
N GLU A 9 -1.18 -1.00 -14.71
CA GLU A 9 -1.20 0.29 -14.01
C GLU A 9 -2.49 1.07 -14.29
N GLY A 10 -2.96 1.08 -15.53
CA GLY A 10 -4.23 1.70 -15.87
C GLY A 10 -5.40 1.07 -15.14
N TYR A 11 -5.35 -0.24 -14.93
CA TYR A 11 -6.33 -0.95 -14.13
C TYR A 11 -6.30 -0.53 -12.67
N LEU A 12 -5.12 -0.48 -12.07
CA LEU A 12 -4.97 -0.05 -10.68
C LEU A 12 -5.45 1.38 -10.47
N ASP A 13 -5.20 2.26 -11.44
CA ASP A 13 -5.69 3.64 -11.39
C ASP A 13 -7.22 3.67 -11.44
N THR A 14 -7.84 2.84 -12.28
CA THR A 14 -9.29 2.73 -12.36
C THR A 14 -9.90 2.22 -11.05
N MET A 15 -9.29 1.22 -10.42
CA MET A 15 -9.71 0.75 -9.10
C MET A 15 -9.61 1.86 -8.05
N LYS A 16 -8.53 2.63 -8.09
CA LYS A 16 -8.31 3.74 -7.16
C LYS A 16 -9.41 4.80 -7.28
N GLU A 17 -9.88 5.07 -8.48
CA GLU A 17 -11.01 5.99 -8.71
C GLU A 17 -12.32 5.45 -8.16
N LYS A 18 -12.55 4.14 -8.28
CA LYS A 18 -13.77 3.49 -7.79
C LYS A 18 -13.78 3.27 -6.28
N GLU A 19 -12.62 3.05 -5.69
CA GLU A 19 -12.47 2.84 -4.27
C GLU A 19 -12.18 4.15 -3.58
N GLN A 20 -13.24 4.80 -3.18
CA GLN A 20 -13.13 6.05 -2.43
C GLN A 20 -12.90 5.75 -0.96
N GLY A 21 -12.21 6.68 -0.30
CA GLY A 21 -12.03 6.65 1.13
C GLY A 21 -10.62 6.28 1.55
N ASN A 22 -10.51 5.29 2.40
CA ASN A 22 -9.28 4.97 3.12
C ASN A 22 -8.46 3.85 2.49
N SER A 23 -8.54 3.67 1.20
CA SER A 23 -7.85 2.58 0.50
C SER A 23 -6.71 3.09 -0.37
N ILE A 24 -5.63 2.31 -0.45
CA ILE A 24 -4.51 2.58 -1.35
C ILE A 24 -4.10 1.29 -2.06
N ILE A 25 -3.72 1.41 -3.32
CA ILE A 25 -3.26 0.28 -4.14
C ILE A 25 -1.76 0.44 -4.38
N ILE A 26 -1.00 -0.58 -4.01
CA ILE A 26 0.45 -0.62 -4.20
C ILE A 26 0.78 -1.40 -5.48
N ALA A 27 1.54 -0.77 -6.35
CA ALA A 27 2.02 -1.32 -7.61
C ALA A 27 3.48 -0.92 -7.85
N GLY A 28 3.87 -0.64 -9.07
CA GLY A 28 5.25 -0.40 -9.44
C GLY A 28 5.77 1.04 -9.35
N LYS A 29 5.04 1.96 -8.74
CA LYS A 29 5.50 3.34 -8.56
C LYS A 29 6.55 3.44 -7.46
N ASP A 30 7.21 4.58 -7.35
CA ASP A 30 8.25 4.82 -6.33
C ASP A 30 7.68 4.76 -4.92
N PHE A 31 8.50 4.29 -3.97
CA PHE A 31 8.11 4.21 -2.56
C PHE A 31 7.65 5.55 -1.99
N ALA A 32 8.29 6.65 -2.39
CA ALA A 32 7.94 7.99 -1.93
C ALA A 32 6.48 8.34 -2.28
N ILE A 33 5.99 7.94 -3.44
CA ILE A 33 4.62 8.18 -3.86
C ILE A 33 3.64 7.46 -2.93
N TYR A 34 3.91 6.19 -2.64
CA TYR A 34 3.05 5.41 -1.74
C TYR A 34 3.11 5.93 -0.31
N ASN A 35 4.29 6.26 0.18
CA ASN A 35 4.46 6.80 1.52
C ASN A 35 3.71 8.13 1.69
N ASN A 36 3.76 9.01 0.70
CA ASN A 36 3.00 10.27 0.73
C ASN A 36 1.49 10.02 0.71
N ASN A 37 1.03 9.07 -0.10
CA ASN A 37 -0.39 8.71 -0.15
C ASN A 37 -0.86 8.11 1.17
N ILE A 38 -0.07 7.24 1.78
CA ILE A 38 -0.37 6.65 3.08
C ILE A 38 -0.44 7.75 4.15
N LEU A 39 0.53 8.64 4.17
CA LEU A 39 0.53 9.76 5.12
C LEU A 39 -0.73 10.61 4.97
N ASN A 40 -1.11 10.96 3.74
CA ASN A 40 -2.29 11.77 3.48
C ASN A 40 -3.57 11.07 3.99
N LEU A 41 -3.66 9.76 3.79
CA LEU A 41 -4.80 8.98 4.30
C LEU A 41 -4.80 8.92 5.83
N LEU A 42 -3.64 8.75 6.46
CA LEU A 42 -3.53 8.68 7.92
C LEU A 42 -3.81 10.01 8.61
N GLN A 43 -3.73 11.12 7.89
CA GLN A 43 -4.17 12.41 8.41
C GLN A 43 -5.69 12.53 8.52
N LYS A 44 -6.42 11.75 7.74
CA LYS A 44 -7.87 11.77 7.68
C LYS A 44 -8.53 10.58 8.37
N TYR A 45 -7.84 9.43 8.39
CA TYR A 45 -8.41 8.16 8.85
C TYR A 45 -7.48 7.50 9.87
N ASP A 46 -8.05 6.85 10.86
CA ASP A 46 -7.28 6.06 11.82
C ASP A 46 -6.89 4.69 11.27
N GLN A 47 -7.63 4.20 10.30
CA GLN A 47 -7.37 2.93 9.63
C GLN A 47 -7.35 3.13 8.12
N ILE A 48 -6.45 2.40 7.45
CA ILE A 48 -6.35 2.40 5.99
C ILE A 48 -6.28 0.97 5.48
N GLU A 49 -6.76 0.77 4.27
CA GLU A 49 -6.67 -0.51 3.59
C GLU A 49 -5.58 -0.46 2.53
N ILE A 50 -4.67 -1.43 2.60
CA ILE A 50 -3.64 -1.62 1.57
C ILE A 50 -4.10 -2.75 0.67
N LYS A 51 -4.15 -2.49 -0.63
CA LYS A 51 -4.42 -3.51 -1.65
C LYS A 51 -3.19 -3.68 -2.51
N VAL A 52 -2.89 -4.91 -2.85
CA VAL A 52 -1.74 -5.21 -3.70
C VAL A 52 -2.00 -6.50 -4.48
N SER A 53 -1.54 -6.55 -5.73
CA SER A 53 -1.53 -7.82 -6.46
C SER A 53 -0.38 -8.68 -5.96
N GLU A 54 -0.48 -9.99 -6.18
CA GLU A 54 0.55 -10.94 -5.78
C GLU A 54 1.94 -10.55 -6.29
N ARG A 55 1.99 -10.01 -7.51
CA ARG A 55 3.24 -9.57 -8.15
C ARG A 55 4.01 -8.54 -7.32
N PHE A 56 3.32 -7.68 -6.58
CA PHE A 56 3.93 -6.62 -5.79
C PHE A 56 3.84 -6.84 -4.28
N ALA A 57 3.51 -8.06 -3.86
CA ALA A 57 3.30 -8.36 -2.44
C ALA A 57 4.54 -8.09 -1.58
N GLU A 58 5.73 -8.45 -2.04
CA GLU A 58 6.98 -8.20 -1.30
C GLU A 58 7.23 -6.70 -1.13
N ARG A 59 6.93 -5.92 -2.17
CA ARG A 59 7.05 -4.47 -2.13
C ARG A 59 6.10 -3.87 -1.08
N ALA A 60 4.87 -4.36 -1.03
CA ALA A 60 3.90 -3.94 -0.03
C ALA A 60 4.35 -4.28 1.39
N ILE A 61 4.89 -5.47 1.60
CA ILE A 61 5.42 -5.89 2.90
C ILE A 61 6.53 -4.93 3.35
N TYR A 62 7.44 -4.57 2.46
CA TYR A 62 8.52 -3.64 2.77
C TYR A 62 7.97 -2.28 3.22
N ILE A 63 7.00 -1.74 2.50
CA ILE A 63 6.35 -0.47 2.83
C ILE A 63 5.65 -0.57 4.20
N ILE A 64 4.90 -1.64 4.44
CA ILE A 64 4.18 -1.84 5.70
C ILE A 64 5.15 -1.90 6.88
N ARG A 65 6.27 -2.60 6.74
CA ARG A 65 7.28 -2.69 7.80
C ARG A 65 7.87 -1.34 8.16
N GLN A 66 8.08 -0.46 7.20
CA GLN A 66 8.53 0.90 7.49
C GLN A 66 7.50 1.67 8.32
N TRP A 67 6.22 1.52 8.00
CA TRP A 67 5.15 2.17 8.75
C TRP A 67 4.97 1.57 10.14
N GLU A 68 5.22 0.28 10.31
CA GLU A 68 5.22 -0.34 11.65
C GLU A 68 6.21 0.34 12.59
N ALA A 69 7.37 0.74 12.07
CA ALA A 69 8.39 1.41 12.87
C ALA A 69 7.93 2.76 13.43
N VAL A 70 6.92 3.38 12.84
CA VAL A 70 6.37 4.67 13.29
C VAL A 70 4.99 4.54 13.94
N GLY A 71 4.55 3.33 14.22
CA GLY A 71 3.32 3.10 14.97
C GLY A 71 2.08 2.89 14.10
N VAL A 72 2.24 2.47 12.85
CA VAL A 72 1.13 2.07 11.99
C VAL A 72 1.25 0.59 11.74
N THR A 73 0.36 -0.19 12.34
CA THR A 73 0.49 -1.65 12.38
C THR A 73 -0.75 -2.33 11.83
N PRO A 74 -0.60 -3.59 11.38
CA PRO A 74 -1.76 -4.37 10.98
C PRO A 74 -2.81 -4.43 12.10
N LEU A 75 -4.06 -4.33 11.70
CA LEU A 75 -5.18 -4.36 12.63
C LEU A 75 -5.21 -5.70 13.36
N LYS A 76 -5.22 -5.65 14.69
CA LYS A 76 -5.37 -6.85 15.52
C LYS A 76 -6.81 -7.33 15.47
N THR A 77 -7.01 -8.57 15.14
CA THR A 77 -8.32 -9.20 15.06
C THR A 77 -8.32 -10.52 15.82
N LYS A 78 -9.49 -11.12 15.94
CA LYS A 78 -9.64 -12.43 16.57
C LYS A 78 -8.77 -13.50 15.88
N ASN A 79 -8.62 -13.39 14.55
CA ASN A 79 -7.80 -14.29 13.73
C ASN A 79 -6.34 -13.87 13.63
N ASN A 80 -6.02 -12.65 14.06
CA ASN A 80 -4.68 -12.08 14.00
C ASN A 80 -4.41 -11.26 15.27
N PRO A 81 -4.34 -11.92 16.45
CA PRO A 81 -4.24 -11.20 17.72
C PRO A 81 -2.90 -10.49 17.92
N ASP A 82 -1.84 -10.96 17.25
CA ASP A 82 -0.49 -10.40 17.38
C ASP A 82 -0.24 -9.24 16.41
N GLY A 83 -1.18 -8.93 15.50
CA GLY A 83 -0.98 -7.87 14.53
C GLY A 83 0.15 -8.15 13.56
N ARG A 84 0.32 -9.37 13.11
CA ARG A 84 1.32 -9.74 12.11
C ARG A 84 0.86 -9.29 10.74
N ILE A 85 1.81 -9.11 9.81
CA ILE A 85 1.47 -8.84 8.42
C ILE A 85 0.83 -10.08 7.82
N LEU A 86 -0.49 -10.05 7.69
CA LEU A 86 -1.28 -11.16 7.17
C LEU A 86 -2.27 -10.62 6.16
N PHE A 87 -2.05 -10.93 4.89
CA PHE A 87 -2.95 -10.50 3.82
C PHE A 87 -4.15 -11.44 3.71
N ILE A 88 -5.30 -10.84 3.49
CA ILE A 88 -6.50 -11.57 3.09
C ILE A 88 -6.50 -11.60 1.56
N GLU A 89 -6.60 -12.79 1.00
CA GLU A 89 -6.65 -12.97 -0.44
C GLU A 89 -8.08 -12.93 -0.93
N THR A 90 -8.32 -12.16 -1.98
CA THR A 90 -9.60 -12.09 -2.66
C THR A 90 -9.38 -12.14 -4.15
N GLU A 91 -10.38 -12.62 -4.87
CA GLU A 91 -10.42 -12.50 -6.32
C GLU A 91 -11.33 -11.35 -6.68
N GLU A 92 -10.84 -10.43 -7.49
CA GLU A 92 -11.62 -9.30 -7.96
C GLU A 92 -11.62 -9.25 -9.48
N ASP A 93 -12.77 -8.91 -10.05
CA ASP A 93 -12.88 -8.70 -11.48
C ASP A 93 -12.25 -7.37 -11.86
N ILE A 94 -11.40 -7.43 -12.84
CA ILE A 94 -10.61 -6.31 -13.33
C ILE A 94 -11.10 -5.92 -14.71
N ILE A 95 -11.40 -4.64 -14.92
CA ILE A 95 -11.72 -4.12 -16.23
C ILE A 95 -10.54 -3.26 -16.70
N LEU A 96 -9.82 -3.76 -17.68
CA LEU A 96 -8.72 -3.01 -18.31
C LEU A 96 -9.25 -1.96 -19.27
N ARG A 97 -8.36 -1.10 -19.75
CA ARG A 97 -8.67 -0.06 -20.74
C ARG A 97 -9.27 -0.60 -22.04
N ASP A 98 -8.94 -1.83 -22.40
CA ASP A 98 -9.49 -2.54 -23.56
C ASP A 98 -10.91 -3.09 -23.31
N LYS A 99 -11.49 -2.82 -22.14
CA LYS A 99 -12.80 -3.27 -21.68
C LYS A 99 -12.92 -4.76 -21.49
N LYS A 100 -11.82 -5.50 -21.53
CA LYS A 100 -11.81 -6.92 -21.18
C LYS A 100 -11.81 -7.09 -19.67
N LYS A 101 -12.59 -8.05 -19.19
CA LYS A 101 -12.60 -8.43 -17.78
C LYS A 101 -11.55 -9.51 -17.54
N TYR A 102 -10.77 -9.29 -16.50
CA TYR A 102 -9.81 -10.29 -16.00
C TYR A 102 -10.12 -10.54 -14.55
N ARG A 103 -9.87 -11.75 -14.11
CA ARG A 103 -9.93 -12.08 -12.70
C ARG A 103 -8.51 -12.09 -12.14
N GLU A 104 -8.29 -11.36 -11.05
CA GLU A 104 -6.98 -11.28 -10.46
C GLU A 104 -7.02 -11.50 -8.95
N HIS A 105 -5.96 -12.11 -8.43
CA HIS A 105 -5.78 -12.27 -6.99
C HIS A 105 -5.27 -10.97 -6.39
N VAL A 106 -6.03 -10.42 -5.47
CA VAL A 106 -5.69 -9.21 -4.76
C VAL A 106 -5.48 -9.56 -3.29
N LYS A 107 -4.39 -9.06 -2.72
CA LYS A 107 -4.09 -9.21 -1.30
C LYS A 107 -4.44 -7.91 -0.61
N LYS A 108 -5.13 -8.01 0.52
CA LYS A 108 -5.60 -6.86 1.30
C LYS A 108 -5.14 -6.96 2.74
N ILE A 109 -4.82 -5.83 3.33
CA ILE A 109 -4.53 -5.74 4.75
C ILE A 109 -5.00 -4.38 5.27
N ILE A 110 -5.53 -4.37 6.48
CA ILE A 110 -5.92 -3.13 7.15
C ILE A 110 -4.82 -2.75 8.12
N LEU A 111 -4.35 -1.51 8.01
CA LEU A 111 -3.41 -0.92 8.96
C LEU A 111 -4.12 0.09 9.84
N THR A 112 -3.74 0.16 11.08
CA THR A 112 -4.29 1.11 12.04
C THR A 112 -3.19 1.94 12.69
N LYS A 113 -3.47 3.21 12.94
CA LYS A 113 -2.60 4.06 13.76
C LYS A 113 -2.73 3.63 15.22
N ASP A 114 -1.61 3.43 15.88
CA ASP A 114 -1.57 3.31 17.33
C ASP A 114 -1.43 4.71 17.91
N PRO A 115 -2.46 5.24 18.61
CA PRO A 115 -2.43 6.60 19.13
C PRO A 115 -1.31 6.83 20.15
N ASN A 116 -0.79 5.77 20.77
CA ASN A 116 0.27 5.86 21.77
C ASN A 116 1.66 5.84 21.16
N THR A 117 1.84 5.16 20.02
CA THR A 117 3.15 4.95 19.39
C THR A 117 3.33 5.63 18.05
N PHE A 118 2.26 6.12 17.44
CA PHE A 118 2.35 6.80 16.15
C PHE A 118 3.17 8.09 16.29
N ARG A 119 4.29 8.12 15.58
CA ARG A 119 5.25 9.23 15.61
C ARG A 119 5.70 9.52 14.18
N TYR A 120 4.87 10.21 13.43
CA TYR A 120 5.26 10.63 12.09
C TYR A 120 5.30 12.14 11.99
N THR A 121 6.46 12.67 11.66
CA THR A 121 6.63 14.04 11.25
C THR A 121 6.95 14.05 9.76
N LYS A 122 6.34 14.97 9.02
CA LYS A 122 6.63 15.11 7.60
C LYS A 122 8.13 15.36 7.42
N LEU A 123 8.78 14.48 6.66
CA LEU A 123 10.22 14.61 6.40
C LEU A 123 10.51 15.86 5.59
N GLU A 124 11.61 16.52 5.91
CA GLU A 124 12.17 17.54 5.05
C GLU A 124 12.66 16.91 3.74
N PRO A 125 12.73 17.68 2.62
CA PRO A 125 13.14 17.09 1.33
C PRO A 125 14.48 16.35 1.38
N TRP A 126 15.45 16.85 2.13
CA TRP A 126 16.76 16.21 2.27
C TRP A 126 16.69 14.91 3.06
N GLU A 127 15.80 14.79 4.03
CA GLU A 127 15.55 13.56 4.79
C GLU A 127 14.89 12.50 3.91
N GLN A 128 13.98 12.92 3.02
CA GLN A 128 13.36 12.03 2.05
C GLN A 128 14.40 11.46 1.08
N ASP A 129 15.32 12.31 0.61
CA ASP A 129 16.41 11.87 -0.27
C ASP A 129 17.30 10.85 0.40
N GLU A 130 17.66 11.06 1.67
CA GLU A 130 18.44 10.10 2.45
C GLU A 130 17.71 8.77 2.61
N LEU A 131 16.43 8.82 2.89
CA LEU A 131 15.61 7.61 3.03
C LEU A 131 15.54 6.84 1.72
N GLU A 132 15.30 7.52 0.60
CA GLU A 132 15.27 6.89 -0.72
C GLU A 132 16.60 6.26 -1.08
N GLU A 133 17.71 6.91 -0.75
CA GLU A 133 19.04 6.36 -0.97
C GLU A 133 19.29 5.11 -0.13
N ALA A 134 18.87 5.11 1.12
CA ALA A 134 18.95 3.94 1.99
C ALA A 134 18.11 2.78 1.46
N GLU A 135 16.92 3.04 0.95
CA GLU A 135 16.07 2.04 0.33
C GLU A 135 16.72 1.43 -0.91
N ARG A 136 17.36 2.25 -1.74
CA ARG A 136 18.08 1.76 -2.92
C ARG A 136 19.25 0.85 -2.56
N LYS A 137 19.96 1.15 -1.47
CA LYS A 137 21.05 0.32 -0.99
C LYS A 137 20.62 -0.99 -0.35
N ALA A 138 19.40 -1.03 0.17
CA ALA A 138 18.83 -2.23 0.80
C ALA A 138 18.32 -3.28 -0.20
N LYS A 139 18.26 -2.95 -1.47
CA LYS A 139 17.79 -3.87 -2.53
C LYS A 139 18.92 -4.71 -3.10
#